data_402c020637ae772ffa99ba411b11de4f
#
_entry.id   402c020637ae772ffa99ba411b11de4f
#
_cell.length_a   1.000
_cell.length_b   1.000
_cell.length_c   1.000
_cell.angle_alpha   90.00
_cell.angle_beta   90.00
_cell.angle_gamma   90.00
#
_symmetry.space_group_name_H-M   'P 1'
#
loop_
_entity.id
_entity.type
_entity.pdbx_description
1 polymer ?
#
loop_
_entity_poly.entity_id
_entity_poly.type
_entity_poly.pdbx_seq_one_letter_code
_entity_poly.pdbx_strand_id
1 'polypeptide(L)'
;MKNFIITVLCATVLFSCNYKKDFGVVNLEDEKTKLVEDLFKAVEKENIGFLKELFSKDLVFVNPDGEEFNKDEFIAGVEELFEMFENVKIKENNNSTDGSGSAIETTHYSTGDTWTEIWSDFSANGKYTGDEVSFPFYIAYKWEGNKIIREMQYFNPKVFDNEREAKNMLSK
;
A
#
# COMPACT_ATOMS: atom_id res chain seq x y z
N MET A 1 36.54 -32.33 41.24
CA MET A 1 35.12 -32.50 40.88
C MET A 1 34.27 -31.27 41.15
N LYS A 2 34.41 -30.59 42.31
CA LYS A 2 33.62 -29.36 42.63
C LYS A 2 33.79 -28.23 41.64
N ASN A 3 35.02 -27.98 41.14
CA ASN A 3 35.29 -26.89 40.18
C ASN A 3 34.80 -27.19 38.77
N PHE A 4 34.69 -28.46 38.40
CA PHE A 4 34.15 -28.86 37.07
C PHE A 4 32.64 -28.64 36.99
N ILE A 5 31.92 -28.89 38.08
CA ILE A 5 30.46 -28.68 38.14
C ILE A 5 30.11 -27.18 38.06
N ILE A 6 30.92 -26.30 38.68
CA ILE A 6 30.71 -24.83 38.60
C ILE A 6 30.92 -24.31 37.17
N THR A 7 31.95 -24.83 36.48
CA THR A 7 32.25 -24.42 35.08
C THR A 7 31.12 -24.84 34.12
N VAL A 8 30.55 -26.04 34.30
CA VAL A 8 29.42 -26.50 33.48
C VAL A 8 28.15 -25.69 33.77
N LEU A 9 27.89 -25.31 35.04
CA LEU A 9 26.72 -24.48 35.39
C LEU A 9 26.83 -23.06 34.82
N CYS A 10 28.02 -22.44 34.80
CA CYS A 10 28.25 -21.12 34.15
C CYS A 10 28.09 -21.18 32.64
N ALA A 11 28.46 -22.28 31.97
CA ALA A 11 28.32 -22.44 30.51
C ALA A 11 26.84 -22.54 30.07
N THR A 12 25.96 -23.11 30.88
CA THR A 12 24.53 -23.25 30.56
C THR A 12 23.76 -21.94 30.71
N VAL A 13 24.22 -21.00 31.53
CA VAL A 13 23.57 -19.67 31.68
C VAL A 13 23.83 -18.75 30.50
N LEU A 14 24.95 -18.96 29.75
CA LEU A 14 25.30 -18.13 28.59
C LEU A 14 24.48 -18.45 27.33
N PHE A 15 23.73 -19.58 27.29
CA PHE A 15 22.87 -19.94 26.17
C PHE A 15 21.42 -19.48 26.32
N SER A 16 21.06 -18.77 27.41
CA SER A 16 19.76 -18.13 27.55
C SER A 16 19.78 -16.73 26.89
N CYS A 17 20.24 -16.64 25.63
CA CYS A 17 19.82 -15.56 24.76
C CYS A 17 18.33 -15.78 24.48
N ASN A 18 17.47 -15.05 25.20
CA ASN A 18 16.10 -14.86 24.77
C ASN A 18 16.14 -14.25 23.36
N TYR A 19 16.03 -15.09 22.34
CA TYR A 19 15.80 -14.66 20.97
C TYR A 19 14.41 -14.02 21.01
N LYS A 20 14.37 -12.68 21.24
CA LYS A 20 13.14 -11.93 21.00
C LYS A 20 12.86 -12.12 19.52
N LYS A 21 11.86 -12.90 19.18
CA LYS A 21 11.38 -13.02 17.81
C LYS A 21 10.92 -11.62 17.42
N ASP A 22 11.51 -11.06 16.38
CA ASP A 22 11.10 -9.76 15.87
C ASP A 22 9.61 -9.78 15.57
N PHE A 23 8.90 -8.73 15.96
CA PHE A 23 7.45 -8.65 15.74
C PHE A 23 7.13 -8.56 14.25
N GLY A 24 7.94 -7.83 13.47
CA GLY A 24 7.85 -7.72 12.02
C GLY A 24 9.24 -7.62 11.40
N VAL A 25 9.38 -8.15 10.19
CA VAL A 25 10.59 -8.06 9.37
C VAL A 25 10.23 -7.30 8.09
N VAL A 26 10.85 -6.13 7.92
CA VAL A 26 10.68 -5.29 6.73
C VAL A 26 11.59 -5.82 5.61
N ASN A 27 11.03 -5.92 4.40
CA ASN A 27 11.74 -6.30 3.19
C ASN A 27 11.38 -5.33 2.04
N LEU A 28 12.37 -4.61 1.52
CA LEU A 28 12.20 -3.65 0.42
C LEU A 28 12.19 -4.34 -0.96
N GLU A 29 12.76 -5.54 -1.06
CA GLU A 29 12.84 -6.32 -2.31
C GLU A 29 11.86 -7.49 -2.34
N ASP A 30 10.78 -7.41 -1.56
CA ASP A 30 9.78 -8.45 -1.47
C ASP A 30 8.99 -8.64 -2.78
N GLU A 31 8.48 -9.83 -3.01
CA GLU A 31 7.59 -10.12 -4.14
C GLU A 31 6.32 -9.22 -4.12
N LYS A 32 5.81 -8.92 -2.93
CA LYS A 32 4.65 -8.04 -2.76
C LYS A 32 4.96 -6.59 -3.12
N THR A 33 6.17 -6.11 -2.79
CA THR A 33 6.68 -4.81 -3.23
C THR A 33 6.62 -4.70 -4.75
N LYS A 34 7.12 -5.70 -5.47
CA LYS A 34 7.07 -5.74 -6.95
C LYS A 34 5.65 -5.78 -7.50
N LEU A 35 4.74 -6.54 -6.86
CA LEU A 35 3.34 -6.58 -7.26
C LEU A 35 2.67 -5.20 -7.11
N VAL A 36 3.03 -4.41 -6.08
CA VAL A 36 2.53 -3.04 -5.90
C VAL A 36 3.12 -2.08 -6.95
N GLU A 37 4.40 -2.21 -7.28
CA GLU A 37 4.99 -1.44 -8.39
C GLU A 37 4.29 -1.73 -9.73
N ASP A 38 3.94 -2.99 -9.98
CA ASP A 38 3.21 -3.38 -11.19
C ASP A 38 1.73 -2.93 -11.15
N LEU A 39 1.11 -2.90 -9.95
CA LEU A 39 -0.21 -2.31 -9.73
C LEU A 39 -0.21 -0.82 -10.10
N PHE A 40 0.78 -0.04 -9.66
CA PHE A 40 0.89 1.37 -9.99
C PHE A 40 1.05 1.60 -11.49
N LYS A 41 1.90 0.81 -12.16
CA LYS A 41 2.01 0.84 -13.63
C LYS A 41 0.69 0.46 -14.32
N ALA A 42 -0.09 -0.45 -13.73
CA ALA A 42 -1.41 -0.80 -14.26
C ALA A 42 -2.42 0.34 -14.10
N VAL A 43 -2.39 1.06 -12.97
CA VAL A 43 -3.21 2.28 -12.76
C VAL A 43 -2.83 3.36 -13.76
N GLU A 44 -1.54 3.66 -13.96
CA GLU A 44 -1.06 4.64 -14.96
C GLU A 44 -1.47 4.31 -16.41
N LYS A 45 -1.69 3.02 -16.70
CA LYS A 45 -2.10 2.51 -18.03
C LYS A 45 -3.60 2.21 -18.13
N GLU A 46 -4.36 2.57 -17.11
CA GLU A 46 -5.80 2.29 -17.01
C GLU A 46 -6.14 0.78 -17.19
N ASN A 47 -5.21 -0.10 -16.78
CA ASN A 47 -5.38 -1.55 -16.90
C ASN A 47 -6.21 -2.11 -15.73
N ILE A 48 -7.53 -1.90 -15.79
CA ILE A 48 -8.46 -2.38 -14.77
C ILE A 48 -8.48 -3.91 -14.62
N GLY A 49 -8.09 -4.64 -15.67
CA GLY A 49 -8.02 -6.10 -15.63
C GLY A 49 -6.98 -6.61 -14.63
N PHE A 50 -5.82 -5.95 -14.56
CA PHE A 50 -4.78 -6.27 -13.57
C PHE A 50 -5.29 -6.07 -12.15
N LEU A 51 -5.99 -4.96 -11.89
CA LEU A 51 -6.57 -4.68 -10.59
C LEU A 51 -7.61 -5.75 -10.21
N LYS A 52 -8.54 -6.05 -11.13
CA LYS A 52 -9.56 -7.10 -10.92
C LYS A 52 -8.95 -8.46 -10.59
N GLU A 53 -7.77 -8.77 -11.12
CA GLU A 53 -7.05 -10.01 -10.81
C GLU A 53 -6.33 -9.93 -9.45
N LEU A 54 -5.60 -8.85 -9.17
CA LEU A 54 -4.75 -8.73 -7.97
C LEU A 54 -5.58 -8.65 -6.68
N PHE A 55 -6.68 -7.91 -6.68
CA PHE A 55 -7.55 -7.76 -5.51
C PHE A 55 -8.44 -9.00 -5.30
N SER A 56 -8.54 -9.44 -4.05
CA SER A 56 -9.40 -10.55 -3.65
C SER A 56 -10.88 -10.24 -3.91
N LYS A 57 -11.69 -11.27 -4.12
CA LYS A 57 -13.16 -11.13 -4.14
C LYS A 57 -13.73 -10.65 -2.79
N ASP A 58 -13.02 -10.94 -1.71
CA ASP A 58 -13.38 -10.58 -0.34
C ASP A 58 -12.64 -9.32 0.13
N LEU A 59 -12.23 -8.43 -0.80
CA LEU A 59 -11.58 -7.16 -0.50
C LEU A 59 -12.42 -6.31 0.45
N VAL A 60 -11.76 -5.75 1.45
CA VAL A 60 -12.26 -4.61 2.23
C VAL A 60 -11.40 -3.40 1.89
N PHE A 61 -11.96 -2.45 1.18
CA PHE A 61 -11.32 -1.17 0.88
C PHE A 61 -11.78 -0.11 1.88
N VAL A 62 -10.84 0.63 2.45
CA VAL A 62 -11.10 1.73 3.39
C VAL A 62 -10.64 3.04 2.74
N ASN A 63 -11.58 3.92 2.45
CA ASN A 63 -11.29 5.22 1.85
C ASN A 63 -10.67 6.21 2.88
N PRO A 64 -10.19 7.40 2.44
CA PRO A 64 -9.61 8.39 3.35
C PRO A 64 -10.55 8.89 4.45
N ASP A 65 -11.86 8.77 4.28
CA ASP A 65 -12.88 9.16 5.27
C ASP A 65 -13.19 8.04 6.27
N GLY A 66 -12.57 6.85 6.09
CA GLY A 66 -12.73 5.69 6.97
C GLY A 66 -13.95 4.83 6.66
N GLU A 67 -14.61 5.04 5.52
CA GLU A 67 -15.72 4.21 5.06
C GLU A 67 -15.21 2.93 4.39
N GLU A 68 -15.93 1.82 4.60
CA GLU A 68 -15.57 0.52 4.03
C GLU A 68 -16.42 0.20 2.79
N PHE A 69 -15.75 -0.28 1.74
CA PHE A 69 -16.33 -0.69 0.47
C PHE A 69 -15.87 -2.09 0.10
N ASN A 70 -16.68 -2.79 -0.68
CA ASN A 70 -16.32 -4.08 -1.25
C ASN A 70 -15.53 -3.91 -2.55
N LYS A 71 -15.09 -5.05 -3.14
CA LYS A 71 -14.30 -5.04 -4.37
C LYS A 71 -14.99 -4.37 -5.55
N ASP A 72 -16.29 -4.61 -5.75
CA ASP A 72 -16.99 -4.08 -6.92
C ASP A 72 -17.13 -2.56 -6.82
N GLU A 73 -17.40 -2.05 -5.63
CA GLU A 73 -17.44 -0.60 -5.34
C GLU A 73 -16.05 0.04 -5.50
N PHE A 74 -14.99 -0.63 -5.01
CA PHE A 74 -13.62 -0.17 -5.20
C PHE A 74 -13.25 -0.08 -6.70
N ILE A 75 -13.55 -1.12 -7.47
CA ILE A 75 -13.27 -1.14 -8.91
C ILE A 75 -14.05 -0.04 -9.64
N ALA A 76 -15.32 0.19 -9.28
CA ALA A 76 -16.12 1.29 -9.83
C ALA A 76 -15.49 2.66 -9.51
N GLY A 77 -14.94 2.84 -8.30
CA GLY A 77 -14.20 4.06 -7.93
C GLY A 77 -12.92 4.26 -8.75
N VAL A 78 -12.20 3.19 -9.08
CA VAL A 78 -11.01 3.27 -9.96
C VAL A 78 -11.44 3.57 -11.42
N GLU A 79 -12.52 2.99 -11.91
CA GLU A 79 -13.08 3.30 -13.22
C GLU A 79 -13.53 4.78 -13.28
N GLU A 80 -14.13 5.32 -12.22
CA GLU A 80 -14.46 6.74 -12.10
C GLU A 80 -13.20 7.63 -12.10
N LEU A 81 -12.11 7.21 -11.42
CA LEU A 81 -10.83 7.93 -11.47
C LEU A 81 -10.33 8.04 -12.90
N PHE A 82 -10.35 6.96 -13.69
CA PHE A 82 -9.93 6.97 -15.08
C PHE A 82 -10.87 7.81 -15.97
N GLU A 83 -12.14 7.94 -15.60
CA GLU A 83 -13.08 8.84 -16.29
C GLU A 83 -12.78 10.32 -15.99
N MET A 84 -12.39 10.64 -14.75
CA MET A 84 -12.17 12.02 -14.31
C MET A 84 -10.78 12.56 -14.63
N PHE A 85 -9.75 11.70 -14.67
CA PHE A 85 -8.36 12.13 -14.80
C PHE A 85 -7.68 11.51 -16.00
N GLU A 86 -6.68 12.23 -16.53
CA GLU A 86 -5.75 11.76 -17.55
C GLU A 86 -4.30 12.03 -17.11
N ASN A 87 -3.35 11.41 -17.81
CA ASN A 87 -1.92 11.54 -17.49
C ASN A 87 -1.59 11.16 -16.04
N VAL A 88 -2.30 10.18 -15.49
CA VAL A 88 -2.07 9.69 -14.13
C VAL A 88 -0.64 9.20 -14.00
N LYS A 89 0.04 9.67 -12.94
CA LYS A 89 1.40 9.29 -12.57
C LYS A 89 1.49 9.04 -11.08
N ILE A 90 2.19 7.97 -10.73
CA ILE A 90 2.57 7.65 -9.37
C ILE A 90 4.09 7.70 -9.32
N LYS A 91 4.64 8.45 -8.36
CA LYS A 91 6.08 8.62 -8.25
C LYS A 91 6.75 7.26 -8.05
N GLU A 92 7.78 6.99 -8.87
CA GLU A 92 8.50 5.72 -8.82
C GLU A 92 9.14 5.49 -7.44
N ASN A 93 9.10 4.24 -7.00
CA ASN A 93 9.75 3.80 -5.77
C ASN A 93 11.28 4.00 -5.88
N ASN A 94 11.85 4.76 -4.97
CA ASN A 94 13.28 4.98 -4.86
C ASN A 94 13.82 4.63 -3.46
N ASN A 95 13.00 3.95 -2.65
CA ASN A 95 13.33 3.55 -1.28
C ASN A 95 13.81 4.71 -0.39
N SER A 96 13.23 5.91 -0.60
CA SER A 96 13.58 7.08 0.18
C SER A 96 13.03 6.97 1.60
N THR A 97 13.90 6.97 2.57
CA THR A 97 13.55 6.90 4.00
C THR A 97 13.60 8.26 4.70
N ASP A 98 13.98 9.32 4.00
CA ASP A 98 14.08 10.68 4.53
C ASP A 98 12.84 11.55 4.25
N GLY A 99 11.80 10.96 3.63
CA GLY A 99 10.55 11.63 3.28
C GLY A 99 10.64 12.50 2.01
N SER A 100 11.78 12.52 1.30
CA SER A 100 11.95 13.30 0.07
C SER A 100 11.50 12.56 -1.19
N GLY A 101 11.21 11.27 -1.08
CA GLY A 101 10.92 10.39 -2.20
C GLY A 101 9.72 9.47 -1.96
N SER A 102 9.67 8.39 -2.73
CA SER A 102 8.70 7.32 -2.61
C SER A 102 9.34 6.10 -1.96
N ALA A 103 8.59 5.41 -1.10
CA ALA A 103 9.03 4.14 -0.51
C ALA A 103 7.88 3.13 -0.54
N ILE A 104 8.23 1.87 -0.82
CA ILE A 104 7.32 0.72 -0.75
C ILE A 104 8.00 -0.33 0.12
N GLU A 105 7.39 -0.66 1.25
CA GLU A 105 7.95 -1.57 2.24
C GLU A 105 6.97 -2.72 2.50
N THR A 106 7.47 -3.97 2.44
CA THR A 106 6.67 -5.13 2.84
C THR A 106 7.15 -5.65 4.18
N THR A 107 6.23 -5.78 5.13
CA THR A 107 6.48 -6.29 6.47
C THR A 107 5.80 -7.64 6.67
N HIS A 108 6.60 -8.65 7.05
CA HIS A 108 6.11 -9.96 7.47
C HIS A 108 6.06 -10.02 9.00
N TYR A 109 4.85 -10.08 9.56
CA TYR A 109 4.64 -10.10 11.00
C TYR A 109 4.70 -11.51 11.58
N SER A 110 5.18 -11.62 12.81
CA SER A 110 5.25 -12.91 13.54
C SER A 110 3.85 -13.49 13.82
N THR A 111 2.80 -12.71 13.67
CA THR A 111 1.39 -13.14 13.73
C THR A 111 0.95 -13.91 12.47
N GLY A 112 1.74 -13.87 11.40
CA GLY A 112 1.42 -14.45 10.09
C GLY A 112 0.84 -13.44 9.10
N ASP A 113 0.54 -12.22 9.52
CA ASP A 113 0.09 -11.16 8.63
C ASP A 113 1.23 -10.65 7.77
N THR A 114 0.91 -10.26 6.53
CA THR A 114 1.83 -9.56 5.63
C THR A 114 1.16 -8.28 5.17
N TRP A 115 1.89 -7.17 5.27
CA TRP A 115 1.45 -5.85 4.84
C TRP A 115 2.50 -5.22 3.93
N THR A 116 2.03 -4.51 2.90
CA THR A 116 2.87 -3.60 2.11
C THR A 116 2.37 -2.19 2.32
N GLU A 117 3.26 -1.31 2.71
CA GLU A 117 3.00 0.09 3.05
C GLU A 117 3.72 0.99 2.04
N ILE A 118 3.03 2.04 1.61
CA ILE A 118 3.48 2.90 0.52
C ILE A 118 3.38 4.36 0.94
N TRP A 119 4.45 5.10 0.75
CA TRP A 119 4.49 6.57 0.76
C TRP A 119 4.90 7.03 -0.63
N SER A 120 4.07 7.79 -1.30
CA SER A 120 4.36 8.26 -2.65
C SER A 120 3.56 9.53 -2.97
N ASP A 121 3.79 10.07 -4.17
CA ASP A 121 3.05 11.20 -4.72
C ASP A 121 2.23 10.74 -5.93
N PHE A 122 0.98 11.19 -5.98
CA PHE A 122 0.09 11.08 -7.13
C PHE A 122 0.11 12.40 -7.89
N SER A 123 0.07 12.33 -9.23
CA SER A 123 -0.22 13.48 -10.07
C SER A 123 -1.07 13.09 -11.28
N ALA A 124 -1.89 14.02 -11.75
CA ALA A 124 -2.77 13.83 -12.91
C ALA A 124 -3.28 15.18 -13.44
N ASN A 125 -3.97 15.16 -14.59
CA ASN A 125 -4.72 16.29 -15.09
C ASN A 125 -6.22 15.99 -15.00
N GLY A 126 -7.00 16.90 -14.41
CA GLY A 126 -8.45 16.81 -14.37
C GLY A 126 -9.05 17.04 -15.77
N LYS A 127 -9.88 16.10 -16.24
CA LYS A 127 -10.51 16.20 -17.57
C LYS A 127 -11.61 17.25 -17.63
N TYR A 128 -12.22 17.60 -16.50
CA TYR A 128 -13.36 18.52 -16.40
C TYR A 128 -12.97 19.88 -15.86
N THR A 129 -12.03 19.97 -14.92
CA THR A 129 -11.49 21.25 -14.42
C THR A 129 -10.38 21.80 -15.32
N GLY A 130 -9.59 20.93 -15.96
CA GLY A 130 -8.35 21.28 -16.66
C GLY A 130 -7.16 21.51 -15.72
N ASP A 131 -7.34 21.31 -14.41
CA ASP A 131 -6.30 21.56 -13.43
C ASP A 131 -5.29 20.41 -13.36
N GLU A 132 -4.01 20.76 -13.22
CA GLU A 132 -2.98 19.80 -12.80
C GLU A 132 -3.09 19.59 -11.29
N VAL A 133 -3.16 18.34 -10.87
CA VAL A 133 -3.27 17.96 -9.45
C VAL A 133 -2.05 17.14 -9.03
N SER A 134 -1.57 17.38 -7.81
CA SER A 134 -0.52 16.58 -7.19
C SER A 134 -0.67 16.58 -5.68
N PHE A 135 -0.52 15.41 -5.05
CA PHE A 135 -0.61 15.27 -3.59
C PHE A 135 0.13 14.02 -3.11
N PRO A 136 0.69 14.06 -1.89
CA PRO A 136 1.23 12.88 -1.25
C PRO A 136 0.11 11.96 -0.76
N PHE A 137 0.38 10.66 -0.80
CA PHE A 137 -0.53 9.65 -0.26
C PHE A 137 0.22 8.58 0.54
N TYR A 138 -0.50 7.95 1.44
CA TYR A 138 -0.11 6.72 2.09
C TYR A 138 -1.18 5.65 1.83
N ILE A 139 -0.74 4.46 1.42
CA ILE A 139 -1.61 3.30 1.23
C ILE A 139 -1.00 2.10 1.95
N ALA A 140 -1.85 1.29 2.58
CA ALA A 140 -1.47 0.03 3.18
C ALA A 140 -2.29 -1.11 2.58
N TYR A 141 -1.61 -2.16 2.12
CA TYR A 141 -2.19 -3.39 1.59
C TYR A 141 -1.96 -4.57 2.52
N LYS A 142 -3.03 -5.26 2.92
CA LYS A 142 -2.93 -6.56 3.59
C LYS A 142 -3.06 -7.68 2.58
N TRP A 143 -2.23 -8.71 2.74
CA TRP A 143 -2.14 -9.83 1.81
C TRP A 143 -2.68 -11.13 2.40
N GLU A 144 -3.32 -11.94 1.55
CA GLU A 144 -3.53 -13.36 1.72
C GLU A 144 -3.03 -14.09 0.47
N GLY A 145 -1.95 -14.88 0.61
CA GLY A 145 -1.21 -15.39 -0.54
C GLY A 145 -0.75 -14.25 -1.46
N ASN A 146 -1.14 -14.29 -2.74
CA ASN A 146 -0.83 -13.26 -3.73
C ASN A 146 -2.05 -12.36 -4.06
N LYS A 147 -3.01 -12.25 -3.15
CA LYS A 147 -4.18 -11.38 -3.28
C LYS A 147 -4.20 -10.32 -2.20
N ILE A 148 -4.57 -9.11 -2.57
CA ILE A 148 -4.85 -8.04 -1.62
C ILE A 148 -6.25 -8.25 -1.06
N ILE A 149 -6.35 -8.42 0.27
CA ILE A 149 -7.62 -8.61 0.98
C ILE A 149 -8.09 -7.38 1.72
N ARG A 150 -7.19 -6.41 1.95
CA ARG A 150 -7.53 -5.11 2.52
C ARG A 150 -6.64 -4.03 1.93
N GLU A 151 -7.25 -2.89 1.64
CA GLU A 151 -6.56 -1.65 1.28
C GLU A 151 -7.04 -0.54 2.19
N MET A 152 -6.12 0.31 2.65
CA MET A 152 -6.42 1.51 3.44
C MET A 152 -5.70 2.68 2.81
N GLN A 153 -6.44 3.77 2.53
CA GLN A 153 -5.89 4.96 1.89
C GLN A 153 -5.93 6.17 2.81
N TYR A 154 -4.87 6.99 2.75
CA TYR A 154 -4.73 8.22 3.51
C TYR A 154 -4.18 9.32 2.61
N PHE A 155 -5.03 10.24 2.21
CA PHE A 155 -4.71 11.46 1.47
C PHE A 155 -5.87 12.45 1.62
N ASN A 156 -5.71 13.68 1.08
CA ASN A 156 -6.81 14.64 1.06
C ASN A 156 -7.71 14.40 -0.17
N PRO A 157 -8.96 13.92 -0.02
CA PRO A 157 -9.81 13.54 -1.15
C PRO A 157 -10.40 14.73 -1.91
N LYS A 158 -10.21 15.97 -1.43
CA LYS A 158 -10.84 17.19 -1.99
C LYS A 158 -10.60 17.36 -3.50
N VAL A 159 -9.46 16.91 -4.01
CA VAL A 159 -9.14 16.98 -5.43
C VAL A 159 -10.11 16.17 -6.28
N PHE A 160 -10.52 15.01 -5.78
CA PHE A 160 -11.51 14.14 -6.45
C PHE A 160 -12.92 14.76 -6.40
N ASP A 161 -13.27 15.38 -5.28
CA ASP A 161 -14.56 16.05 -5.14
C ASP A 161 -14.69 17.23 -6.09
N ASN A 162 -13.65 18.06 -6.24
CA ASN A 162 -13.63 19.19 -7.16
C ASN A 162 -13.85 18.73 -8.61
N GLU A 163 -13.17 17.66 -9.03
CA GLU A 163 -13.30 17.13 -10.38
C GLU A 163 -14.67 16.50 -10.64
N ARG A 164 -15.21 15.79 -9.64
CA ARG A 164 -16.57 15.22 -9.69
C ARG A 164 -17.64 16.31 -9.76
N GLU A 165 -17.49 17.42 -9.00
CA GLU A 165 -18.38 18.58 -9.07
C GLU A 165 -18.36 19.22 -10.46
N ALA A 166 -17.17 19.45 -11.05
CA ALA A 166 -17.01 19.98 -12.38
C ALA A 166 -17.69 19.08 -13.44
N LYS A 167 -17.47 17.76 -13.39
CA LYS A 167 -18.15 16.76 -14.23
C LYS A 167 -19.67 16.92 -14.16
N ASN A 168 -20.22 16.98 -12.93
CA ASN A 168 -21.65 17.09 -12.71
C ASN A 168 -22.26 18.41 -13.23
N MET A 169 -21.49 19.51 -13.23
CA MET A 169 -21.92 20.79 -13.78
C MET A 169 -22.00 20.80 -15.29
N LEU A 170 -21.08 20.10 -15.96
CA LEU A 170 -21.01 20.00 -17.43
C LEU A 170 -22.02 18.99 -18.03
N SER A 171 -22.56 18.11 -17.20
CA SER A 171 -23.52 17.08 -17.60
C SER A 171 -24.99 17.54 -17.53
N LYS A 172 -25.25 18.79 -17.13
CA LYS A 172 -26.55 19.43 -17.04
C LYS A 172 -26.81 20.36 -18.22
#